data_1834bcd57ea384f25c8217d3c870a940
#
_entry.id   1834bcd57ea384f25c8217d3c870a940
#
_cell.length_a   1.000
_cell.length_b   1.000
_cell.length_c   1.000
_cell.angle_alpha   90.00
_cell.angle_beta   90.00
_cell.angle_gamma   90.00
#
_symmetry.space_group_name_H-M   'P 1'
#
loop_
_entity.id
_entity.type
_entity.pdbx_description
1 polymer ?
#
loop_
_entity_poly.entity_id
_entity_poly.type
_entity_poly.pdbx_seq_one_letter_code
_entity_poly.pdbx_strand_id
1 'polypeptide(L)'
;MSYGRSFLVASIVMGIHILPFVIKVSEEAIRNIPRSLRQGALALGMTKWRTIWKVVLPAARPGLATAAVLGMGLAAGDTAIVWLTLGGSMTMGVDAWWQPHNWLAVLKGAGSTLTTYAYFNSPAGDGNSPGAAFGAAFVLMCIVLLFNLGAVLLFRRRDLTGR
;
A
#
# COMPACT_ATOMS: atom_id res chain seq x y z
N MET A 1 10.71 27.62 4.00
CA MET A 1 11.54 26.50 4.48
C MET A 1 10.59 25.39 4.92
N SER A 2 10.55 24.27 4.21
CA SER A 2 9.74 23.11 4.59
C SER A 2 10.44 22.41 5.76
N TYR A 3 9.99 22.59 6.96
CA TYR A 3 10.52 22.03 8.21
C TYR A 3 10.55 20.48 8.21
N GLY A 4 11.32 19.86 7.31
CA GLY A 4 11.45 18.41 7.18
C GLY A 4 10.20 17.69 6.66
N ARG A 5 9.15 18.41 6.29
CA ARG A 5 7.92 17.82 5.71
C ARG A 5 8.14 17.58 4.23
N SER A 6 8.10 16.31 3.82
CA SER A 6 8.31 15.94 2.42
C SER A 6 7.65 14.59 2.10
N PHE A 7 7.30 14.39 0.84
CA PHE A 7 6.81 13.10 0.35
C PHE A 7 7.79 11.96 0.60
N LEU A 8 9.09 12.24 0.52
CA LEU A 8 10.13 11.24 0.78
C LEU A 8 10.10 10.77 2.23
N VAL A 9 10.04 11.69 3.20
CA VAL A 9 9.95 11.34 4.62
C VAL A 9 8.66 10.59 4.91
N ALA A 10 7.53 11.06 4.39
CA ALA A 10 6.23 10.40 4.53
C ALA A 10 6.28 8.96 4.00
N SER A 11 6.86 8.73 2.82
CA SER A 11 6.97 7.42 2.19
C SER A 11 7.83 6.45 3.02
N ILE A 12 8.96 6.92 3.55
CA ILE A 12 9.85 6.09 4.37
C ILE A 12 9.15 5.69 5.68
N VAL A 13 8.59 6.67 6.40
CA VAL A 13 7.93 6.42 7.69
C VAL A 13 6.74 5.47 7.51
N MET A 14 5.93 5.70 6.47
CA MET A 14 4.78 4.86 6.15
C MET A 14 5.22 3.44 5.76
N GLY A 15 6.29 3.32 4.97
CA GLY A 15 6.87 2.02 4.61
C GLY A 15 7.28 1.22 5.85
N ILE A 16 8.00 1.86 6.78
CA ILE A 16 8.42 1.23 8.05
C ILE A 16 7.21 0.84 8.91
N HIS A 17 6.18 1.70 8.95
CA HIS A 17 4.97 1.44 9.74
C HIS A 17 4.17 0.22 9.23
N ILE A 18 4.03 0.09 7.91
CA ILE A 18 3.23 -0.98 7.29
C ILE A 18 3.99 -2.30 7.22
N LEU A 19 5.33 -2.24 7.18
CA LEU A 19 6.21 -3.40 6.98
C LEU A 19 5.93 -4.56 7.96
N PRO A 20 5.79 -4.38 9.28
CA PRO A 20 5.50 -5.47 10.21
C PRO A 20 4.17 -6.18 9.89
N PHE A 21 3.15 -5.43 9.48
CA PHE A 21 1.86 -5.99 9.11
C PHE A 21 1.97 -6.86 7.85
N VAL A 22 2.60 -6.34 6.79
CA VAL A 22 2.78 -7.08 5.52
C VAL A 22 3.63 -8.33 5.74
N ILE A 23 4.68 -8.25 6.56
CA ILE A 23 5.51 -9.41 6.92
C ILE A 23 4.67 -10.49 7.61
N LYS A 24 3.87 -10.13 8.61
CA LYS A 24 3.03 -11.08 9.35
C LYS A 24 2.04 -11.80 8.44
N VAL A 25 1.30 -11.07 7.62
CA VAL A 25 0.32 -11.66 6.70
C VAL A 25 1.03 -12.52 5.63
N SER A 26 2.20 -12.10 5.14
CA SER A 26 3.00 -12.89 4.19
C SER A 26 3.55 -14.17 4.84
N GLU A 27 4.01 -14.09 6.08
CA GLU A 27 4.47 -15.27 6.84
C GLU A 27 3.34 -16.29 7.00
N GLU A 28 2.15 -15.83 7.38
CA GLU A 28 0.98 -16.68 7.52
C GLU A 28 0.60 -17.35 6.19
N ALA A 29 0.61 -16.60 5.09
CA ALA A 29 0.36 -17.13 3.75
C ALA A 29 1.34 -18.25 3.38
N ILE A 30 2.62 -18.12 3.73
CA ILE A 30 3.64 -19.14 3.50
C ILE A 30 3.46 -20.32 4.44
N ARG A 31 3.10 -20.10 5.70
CA ARG A 31 2.89 -21.17 6.70
C ARG A 31 1.67 -22.04 6.38
N ASN A 32 0.65 -21.47 5.79
CA ASN A 32 -0.59 -22.17 5.41
C ASN A 32 -0.40 -23.18 4.25
N ILE A 33 0.77 -23.18 3.59
CA ILE A 33 1.07 -24.18 2.55
C ILE A 33 1.25 -25.56 3.19
N PRO A 34 0.52 -26.59 2.71
CA PRO A 34 0.60 -27.95 3.24
C PRO A 34 2.03 -28.47 3.27
N ARG A 35 2.40 -29.09 4.39
CA ARG A 35 3.74 -29.70 4.58
C ARG A 35 4.01 -30.81 3.57
N SER A 36 2.97 -31.51 3.11
CA SER A 36 3.05 -32.56 2.09
C SER A 36 3.67 -32.07 0.79
N LEU A 37 3.35 -30.85 0.34
CA LEU A 37 3.97 -30.25 -0.85
C LEU A 37 5.47 -30.03 -0.68
N ARG A 38 5.90 -29.58 0.50
CA ARG A 38 7.31 -29.38 0.81
C ARG A 38 8.07 -30.70 0.91
N GLN A 39 7.47 -31.68 1.59
CA GLN A 39 8.07 -33.01 1.76
C GLN A 39 8.11 -33.77 0.42
N GLY A 40 7.07 -33.69 -0.40
CA GLY A 40 7.05 -34.29 -1.73
C GLY A 40 8.15 -33.75 -2.63
N ALA A 41 8.39 -32.43 -2.65
CA ALA A 41 9.48 -31.84 -3.41
C ALA A 41 10.86 -32.29 -2.93
N LEU A 42 11.05 -32.40 -1.61
CA LEU A 42 12.31 -32.91 -1.04
C LEU A 42 12.51 -34.39 -1.33
N ALA A 43 11.46 -35.21 -1.30
CA ALA A 43 11.51 -36.64 -1.64
C ALA A 43 11.91 -36.88 -3.11
N LEU A 44 11.57 -35.93 -4.00
CA LEU A 44 12.03 -35.92 -5.42
C LEU A 44 13.47 -35.43 -5.59
N GLY A 45 14.23 -35.26 -4.51
CA GLY A 45 15.64 -34.84 -4.56
C GLY A 45 15.87 -33.35 -4.76
N MET A 46 14.83 -32.53 -4.60
CA MET A 46 14.99 -31.06 -4.70
C MET A 46 15.73 -30.51 -3.47
N THR A 47 16.65 -29.56 -3.68
CA THR A 47 17.28 -28.83 -2.58
C THR A 47 16.25 -27.91 -1.91
N LYS A 48 16.46 -27.57 -0.61
CA LYS A 48 15.58 -26.65 0.15
C LYS A 48 15.34 -25.33 -0.57
N TRP A 49 16.40 -24.75 -1.16
CA TRP A 49 16.31 -23.49 -1.91
C TRP A 49 15.43 -23.61 -3.16
N ARG A 50 15.62 -24.69 -3.91
CA ARG A 50 14.82 -24.95 -5.12
C ARG A 50 13.36 -25.23 -4.79
N THR A 51 13.10 -25.91 -3.67
CA THR A 51 11.74 -26.14 -3.16
C THR A 51 11.05 -24.82 -2.80
N ILE A 52 11.75 -23.90 -2.14
CA ILE A 52 11.17 -22.57 -1.81
C ILE A 52 10.79 -21.82 -3.09
N TRP A 53 11.70 -21.70 -4.05
CA TRP A 53 11.48 -20.89 -5.24
C TRP A 53 10.51 -21.51 -6.25
N LYS A 54 10.50 -22.84 -6.40
CA LYS A 54 9.71 -23.53 -7.44
C LYS A 54 8.38 -24.08 -6.94
N VAL A 55 8.23 -24.30 -5.63
CA VAL A 55 7.04 -24.93 -5.06
C VAL A 55 6.34 -24.00 -4.07
N VAL A 56 7.06 -23.54 -3.04
CA VAL A 56 6.46 -22.78 -1.94
C VAL A 56 6.04 -21.39 -2.40
N LEU A 57 6.93 -20.65 -3.02
CA LEU A 57 6.67 -19.28 -3.44
C LEU A 57 5.54 -19.16 -4.48
N PRO A 58 5.47 -20.01 -5.53
CA PRO A 58 4.33 -20.02 -6.44
C PRO A 58 3.02 -20.40 -5.77
N ALA A 59 3.04 -21.37 -4.83
CA ALA A 59 1.86 -21.77 -4.08
C ALA A 59 1.38 -20.70 -3.11
N ALA A 60 2.30 -19.87 -2.57
CA ALA A 60 1.98 -18.76 -1.68
C ALA A 60 1.47 -17.49 -2.40
N ARG A 61 1.60 -17.39 -3.72
CA ARG A 61 1.27 -16.18 -4.49
C ARG A 61 -0.07 -15.55 -4.15
N PRO A 62 -1.21 -16.29 -4.05
CA PRO A 62 -2.50 -15.68 -3.73
C PRO A 62 -2.51 -15.05 -2.34
N GLY A 63 -1.89 -15.72 -1.35
CA GLY A 63 -1.79 -15.17 0.01
C GLY A 63 -0.86 -13.95 0.10
N LEU A 64 0.29 -13.97 -0.63
CA LEU A 64 1.20 -12.80 -0.71
C LEU A 64 0.53 -11.61 -1.39
N ALA A 65 -0.29 -11.88 -2.40
CA ALA A 65 -1.07 -10.86 -3.05
C ALA A 65 -2.10 -10.22 -2.11
N THR A 66 -2.78 -11.03 -1.30
CA THR A 66 -3.68 -10.53 -0.26
C THR A 66 -2.94 -9.65 0.75
N ALA A 67 -1.73 -10.05 1.17
CA ALA A 67 -0.89 -9.24 2.06
C ALA A 67 -0.56 -7.87 1.46
N ALA A 68 -0.20 -7.83 0.18
CA ALA A 68 0.09 -6.58 -0.51
C ALA A 68 -1.14 -5.66 -0.61
N VAL A 69 -2.31 -6.23 -0.97
CA VAL A 69 -3.56 -5.46 -1.09
C VAL A 69 -4.00 -4.90 0.26
N LEU A 70 -3.95 -5.72 1.33
CA LEU A 70 -4.28 -5.26 2.67
C LEU A 70 -3.31 -4.17 3.15
N GLY A 71 -2.01 -4.31 2.86
CA GLY A 71 -1.00 -3.29 3.15
C GLY A 71 -1.27 -1.97 2.42
N MET A 72 -1.66 -2.03 1.13
CA MET A 72 -2.06 -0.83 0.37
C MET A 72 -3.32 -0.18 0.95
N GLY A 73 -4.31 -0.97 1.38
CA GLY A 73 -5.51 -0.46 2.04
C GLY A 73 -5.19 0.27 3.34
N LEU A 74 -4.28 -0.29 4.14
CA LEU A 74 -3.81 0.33 5.38
C LEU A 74 -3.09 1.66 5.10
N ALA A 75 -2.20 1.67 4.09
CA ALA A 75 -1.49 2.87 3.66
C ALA A 75 -2.45 3.98 3.20
N ALA A 76 -3.47 3.63 2.43
CA ALA A 76 -4.42 4.60 1.90
C ALA A 76 -5.30 5.22 3.00
N GLY A 77 -5.53 4.50 4.11
CA GLY A 77 -6.36 4.96 5.23
C GLY A 77 -5.62 5.76 6.30
N ASP A 78 -4.28 5.74 6.30
CA ASP A 78 -3.50 6.39 7.35
C ASP A 78 -3.47 7.91 7.15
N THR A 79 -4.12 8.62 8.06
CA THR A 79 -4.17 10.08 8.06
C THR A 79 -3.13 10.69 9.00
N ALA A 80 -2.87 10.06 10.14
CA ALA A 80 -2.05 10.63 11.19
C ALA A 80 -0.58 10.73 10.80
N ILE A 81 0.01 9.66 10.28
CA ILE A 81 1.40 9.64 9.84
C ILE A 81 1.58 10.61 8.67
N VAL A 82 0.66 10.58 7.70
CA VAL A 82 0.73 11.46 6.53
C VAL A 82 0.59 12.93 6.92
N TRP A 83 -0.33 13.27 7.83
CA TRP A 83 -0.49 14.63 8.33
C TRP A 83 0.78 15.17 9.00
N LEU A 84 1.40 14.35 9.87
CA LEU A 84 2.59 14.75 10.61
C LEU A 84 3.84 14.88 9.71
N THR A 85 3.98 13.99 8.72
CA THR A 85 5.20 13.89 7.90
C THR A 85 5.13 14.70 6.60
N LEU A 86 3.95 14.83 6.01
CA LEU A 86 3.74 15.54 4.74
C LEU A 86 3.24 16.96 4.97
N GLY A 87 2.47 17.17 6.05
CA GLY A 87 1.76 18.41 6.31
C GLY A 87 0.43 18.47 5.54
N GLY A 88 -0.36 19.49 5.82
CA GLY A 88 -1.65 19.73 5.17
C GLY A 88 -1.62 20.85 4.13
N SER A 89 -0.47 21.11 3.51
CA SER A 89 -0.38 22.19 2.52
C SER A 89 -1.13 21.84 1.24
N MET A 90 -2.10 22.68 0.85
CA MET A 90 -2.89 22.52 -0.36
C MET A 90 -2.16 22.98 -1.64
N THR A 91 -1.00 23.60 -1.49
CA THR A 91 -0.20 24.08 -2.61
C THR A 91 0.89 23.09 -2.96
N MET A 92 0.84 22.51 -4.15
CA MET A 92 1.99 21.84 -4.73
C MET A 92 2.97 22.92 -5.19
N GLY A 93 4.15 22.98 -4.57
CA GLY A 93 5.19 23.96 -4.90
C GLY A 93 5.93 23.68 -6.22
N VAL A 94 5.41 22.82 -7.10
CA VAL A 94 6.04 22.43 -8.37
C VAL A 94 5.00 22.45 -9.48
N ASP A 95 5.11 23.40 -10.39
CA ASP A 95 4.13 23.62 -11.48
C ASP A 95 4.16 22.54 -12.58
N ALA A 96 5.21 21.74 -12.67
CA ALA A 96 5.39 20.73 -13.73
C ALA A 96 5.81 19.37 -13.14
N TRP A 97 4.92 18.76 -12.34
CA TRP A 97 5.17 17.48 -11.66
C TRP A 97 5.35 16.29 -12.62
N TRP A 98 4.87 16.38 -13.89
CA TRP A 98 5.02 15.35 -14.93
C TRP A 98 6.41 15.35 -15.59
N GLN A 99 7.26 16.34 -15.34
CA GLN A 99 8.61 16.40 -15.92
C GLN A 99 9.59 15.60 -15.04
N PRO A 100 10.38 14.65 -15.62
CA PRO A 100 11.27 13.78 -14.85
C PRO A 100 12.31 14.51 -14.01
N HIS A 101 12.79 15.67 -14.48
CA HIS A 101 13.81 16.43 -13.75
C HIS A 101 13.26 17.09 -12.47
N ASN A 102 11.94 17.27 -12.36
CA ASN A 102 11.29 17.85 -11.19
C ASN A 102 10.91 16.83 -10.12
N TRP A 103 11.08 15.53 -10.36
CA TRP A 103 10.68 14.48 -9.41
C TRP A 103 11.37 14.60 -8.06
N LEU A 104 12.66 14.99 -8.05
CA LEU A 104 13.37 15.25 -6.79
C LEU A 104 12.81 16.46 -6.03
N ALA A 105 12.35 17.48 -6.73
CA ALA A 105 11.70 18.64 -6.12
C ALA A 105 10.32 18.25 -5.56
N VAL A 106 9.54 17.43 -6.28
CA VAL A 106 8.26 16.89 -5.82
C VAL A 106 8.46 16.03 -4.57
N LEU A 107 9.44 15.11 -4.58
CA LEU A 107 9.73 14.24 -3.44
C LEU A 107 10.18 15.01 -2.18
N LYS A 108 10.85 16.14 -2.37
CA LYS A 108 11.27 17.05 -1.27
C LYS A 108 10.17 18.05 -0.90
N GLY A 109 9.13 18.18 -1.71
CA GLY A 109 8.00 19.07 -1.48
C GLY A 109 7.10 18.59 -0.36
N ALA A 110 6.41 19.54 0.27
CA ALA A 110 5.26 19.26 1.12
C ALA A 110 4.01 19.15 0.23
N GLY A 111 2.99 18.45 0.70
CA GLY A 111 1.75 18.28 -0.05
C GLY A 111 0.61 17.81 0.83
N SER A 112 -0.47 17.36 0.21
CA SER A 112 -1.58 16.75 0.93
C SER A 112 -2.02 15.47 0.21
N THR A 113 -2.56 14.54 0.96
CA THR A 113 -3.25 13.36 0.43
C THR A 113 -4.76 13.58 0.54
N LEU A 114 -5.52 12.71 -0.11
CA LEU A 114 -6.98 12.78 -0.05
C LEU A 114 -7.50 12.61 1.38
N THR A 115 -6.81 11.80 2.20
CA THR A 115 -7.11 11.61 3.63
C THR A 115 -6.88 12.88 4.44
N THR A 116 -5.74 13.55 4.23
CA THR A 116 -5.42 14.82 4.92
C THR A 116 -6.32 15.95 4.45
N TYR A 117 -6.71 15.96 3.17
CA TYR A 117 -7.68 16.91 2.62
C TYR A 117 -9.06 16.74 3.26
N ALA A 118 -9.55 15.49 3.36
CA ALA A 118 -10.81 15.18 4.02
C ALA A 118 -10.81 15.60 5.49
N TYR A 119 -9.71 15.32 6.20
CA TYR A 119 -9.55 15.72 7.61
C TYR A 119 -9.53 17.25 7.78
N PHE A 120 -8.76 17.97 6.96
CA PHE A 120 -8.67 19.43 7.02
C PHE A 120 -10.02 20.12 6.83
N ASN A 121 -10.83 19.64 5.88
CA ASN A 121 -12.16 20.21 5.58
C ASN A 121 -13.28 19.63 6.47
N SER A 122 -12.98 18.68 7.35
CA SER A 122 -13.96 18.13 8.30
C SER A 122 -14.30 19.14 9.40
N PRO A 123 -15.40 18.94 10.15
CA PRO A 123 -15.73 19.78 11.29
C PRO A 123 -14.66 19.80 12.40
N ALA A 124 -13.74 18.83 12.40
CA ALA A 124 -12.61 18.78 13.33
C ALA A 124 -11.36 19.48 12.79
N GLY A 125 -11.37 19.96 11.54
CA GLY A 125 -10.30 20.69 10.89
C GLY A 125 -10.61 22.16 10.68
N ASP A 126 -9.64 22.92 10.18
CA ASP A 126 -9.74 24.37 10.03
C ASP A 126 -10.45 24.83 8.75
N GLY A 127 -10.65 23.94 7.77
CA GLY A 127 -11.14 24.28 6.43
C GLY A 127 -12.65 24.57 6.32
N ASN A 128 -13.43 24.28 7.37
CA ASN A 128 -14.86 24.57 7.50
C ASN A 128 -15.72 24.28 6.25
N SER A 129 -15.42 23.22 5.52
CA SER A 129 -16.15 22.79 4.31
C SER A 129 -16.59 21.32 4.42
N PRO A 130 -17.60 21.00 5.28
CA PRO A 130 -18.01 19.62 5.53
C PRO A 130 -18.41 18.86 4.27
N GLY A 131 -19.05 19.52 3.31
CA GLY A 131 -19.43 18.91 2.02
C GLY A 131 -18.21 18.42 1.21
N ALA A 132 -17.12 19.19 1.19
CA ALA A 132 -15.86 18.79 0.53
C ALA A 132 -15.19 17.62 1.27
N ALA A 133 -15.23 17.61 2.60
CA ALA A 133 -14.71 16.52 3.43
C ALA A 133 -15.43 15.20 3.15
N PHE A 134 -16.77 15.21 3.15
CA PHE A 134 -17.58 14.03 2.86
C PHE A 134 -17.37 13.55 1.41
N GLY A 135 -17.28 14.46 0.45
CA GLY A 135 -16.97 14.14 -0.95
C GLY A 135 -15.61 13.46 -1.09
N ALA A 136 -14.56 14.01 -0.46
CA ALA A 136 -13.22 13.43 -0.47
C ALA A 136 -13.17 12.04 0.20
N ALA A 137 -13.85 11.88 1.34
CA ALA A 137 -13.95 10.59 2.03
C ALA A 137 -14.69 9.54 1.17
N PHE A 138 -15.76 9.93 0.48
CA PHE A 138 -16.49 9.05 -0.44
C PHE A 138 -15.60 8.61 -1.61
N VAL A 139 -14.89 9.54 -2.25
CA VAL A 139 -13.96 9.24 -3.34
C VAL A 139 -12.84 8.29 -2.85
N LEU A 140 -12.27 8.55 -1.68
CA LEU A 140 -11.25 7.67 -1.08
C LEU A 140 -11.80 6.26 -0.87
N MET A 141 -12.99 6.13 -0.31
CA MET A 141 -13.65 4.83 -0.11
C MET A 141 -13.84 4.09 -1.45
N CYS A 142 -14.30 4.78 -2.48
CA CYS A 142 -14.45 4.19 -3.81
C CYS A 142 -13.11 3.72 -4.39
N ILE A 143 -12.05 4.53 -4.27
CA ILE A 143 -10.70 4.18 -4.73
C ILE A 143 -10.20 2.92 -4.00
N VAL A 144 -10.28 2.88 -2.67
CA VAL A 144 -9.83 1.73 -1.88
C VAL A 144 -10.63 0.47 -2.24
N LEU A 145 -11.94 0.57 -2.40
CA LEU A 145 -12.78 -0.56 -2.83
C LEU A 145 -12.42 -1.04 -4.23
N LEU A 146 -12.19 -0.14 -5.18
CA LEU A 146 -11.78 -0.48 -6.54
C LEU A 146 -10.42 -1.19 -6.57
N PHE A 147 -9.45 -0.70 -5.80
CA PHE A 147 -8.15 -1.35 -5.67
C PHE A 147 -8.26 -2.76 -5.08
N ASN A 148 -9.01 -2.90 -3.98
CA ASN A 148 -9.22 -4.19 -3.33
C ASN A 148 -9.94 -5.17 -4.27
N LEU A 149 -11.02 -4.73 -4.92
CA LEU A 149 -11.79 -5.55 -5.85
C LEU A 149 -10.96 -5.94 -7.08
N GLY A 150 -10.24 -4.97 -7.66
CA GLY A 150 -9.34 -5.20 -8.78
C GLY A 150 -8.25 -6.22 -8.47
N ALA A 151 -7.63 -6.10 -7.30
CA ALA A 151 -6.63 -7.06 -6.85
C ALA A 151 -7.22 -8.46 -6.66
N VAL A 152 -8.36 -8.60 -5.99
CA VAL A 152 -9.04 -9.89 -5.81
C VAL A 152 -9.39 -10.52 -7.16
N LEU A 153 -9.91 -9.74 -8.10
CA LEU A 153 -10.28 -10.24 -9.43
C LEU A 153 -9.07 -10.68 -10.25
N LEU A 154 -7.96 -9.92 -10.20
CA LEU A 154 -6.72 -10.27 -10.90
C LEU A 154 -6.12 -11.58 -10.39
N PHE A 155 -6.13 -11.80 -9.07
CA PHE A 155 -5.57 -13.02 -8.48
C PHE A 155 -6.50 -14.21 -8.65
N ARG A 156 -7.82 -14.03 -8.55
CA ARG A 156 -8.81 -15.09 -8.79
C ARG A 156 -8.76 -15.63 -10.23
N ARG A 157 -8.54 -14.77 -11.22
CA ARG A 157 -8.43 -15.21 -12.63
C ARG A 157 -7.21 -16.10 -12.88
N ARG A 158 -6.10 -15.90 -12.15
CA ARG A 158 -4.88 -16.70 -12.32
C ARG A 158 -5.00 -18.12 -11.75
N ASP A 159 -5.85 -18.33 -10.74
CA ASP A 159 -6.11 -19.68 -10.20
C ASP A 159 -6.95 -20.54 -11.16
N LEU A 160 -7.77 -19.95 -12.03
CA LEU A 160 -8.60 -20.65 -13.00
C LEU A 160 -7.86 -21.04 -14.28
N THR A 161 -6.72 -20.41 -14.58
CA THR A 161 -5.92 -20.68 -15.78
C THR A 161 -4.77 -21.67 -15.53
N GLY A 162 -4.58 -22.12 -14.29
CA GLY A 162 -3.53 -23.06 -13.87
C GLY A 162 -4.00 -24.52 -13.68
N ARG A 163 -5.19 -24.87 -14.21
CA ARG A 163 -5.67 -26.27 -14.31
C ARG A 163 -5.47 -26.81 -15.70
#